data_25f335133e79862c7ed3e4727c91fbf4
#
_entry.id   25f335133e79862c7ed3e4727c91fbf4
#
_cell.length_a   1.000
_cell.length_b   1.000
_cell.length_c   1.000
_cell.angle_alpha   90.00
_cell.angle_beta   90.00
_cell.angle_gamma   90.00
#
_symmetry.space_group_name_H-M   'P 1'
#
loop_
_entity.id
_entity.type
_entity.pdbx_description
1 polymer ?
#
loop_
_entity_poly.entity_id
_entity_poly.type
_entity_poly.pdbx_seq_one_letter_code
_entity_poly.pdbx_strand_id
1 'polypeptide(L)'
;MAKTLGEIKQDVYKLIEEYEPNAIGYTSDTDYRNKFNVSTNSIMNELDKLTSHVTLEKVEVTKGMEMNLIEDLDDFRLLKKISGISYDITDQYVTFLEDGTAKIYYYPYLKQIKDDTDDDFKIKMDNQTLDVLEFGIAYHVLMNDVSSNYGAYFKSRYEELKNGLDPRVAQGIYIIEDGVD
;
A
#
# COMPACT_ATOMS: atom_id res chain seq x y z
N MET A 1 -4.74 -7.62 -8.91
CA MET A 1 -5.83 -6.66 -9.27
C MET A 1 -5.84 -5.56 -8.22
N ALA A 2 -6.43 -4.40 -8.52
CA ALA A 2 -6.64 -3.38 -7.50
C ALA A 2 -8.14 -3.36 -7.18
N LYS A 3 -8.51 -3.36 -5.91
CA LYS A 3 -9.90 -3.08 -5.48
C LYS A 3 -10.05 -1.59 -5.17
N THR A 4 -11.24 -1.05 -5.38
CA THR A 4 -11.57 0.30 -4.93
C THR A 4 -11.88 0.31 -3.43
N LEU A 5 -11.76 1.48 -2.81
CA LEU A 5 -12.13 1.66 -1.40
C LEU A 5 -13.60 1.27 -1.15
N GLY A 6 -14.50 1.63 -2.08
CA GLY A 6 -15.91 1.27 -2.02
C GLY A 6 -16.15 -0.24 -2.09
N GLU A 7 -15.39 -0.97 -2.94
CA GLU A 7 -15.47 -2.44 -2.99
C GLU A 7 -15.02 -3.08 -1.67
N ILE A 8 -13.93 -2.57 -1.09
CA ILE A 8 -13.43 -3.08 0.21
C ILE A 8 -14.42 -2.78 1.34
N LYS A 9 -15.04 -1.57 1.37
CA LYS A 9 -16.10 -1.26 2.34
C LYS A 9 -17.25 -2.26 2.24
N GLN A 10 -17.73 -2.52 1.01
CA GLN A 10 -18.83 -3.46 0.79
C GLN A 10 -18.46 -4.87 1.25
N ASP A 11 -17.26 -5.35 0.91
CA ASP A 11 -16.83 -6.71 1.25
C ASP A 11 -16.63 -6.88 2.76
N VAL A 12 -16.02 -5.90 3.44
CA VAL A 12 -15.89 -5.90 4.90
C VAL A 12 -17.24 -5.90 5.59
N TYR A 13 -18.18 -5.02 5.18
CA TYR A 13 -19.50 -4.98 5.82
C TYR A 13 -20.35 -6.22 5.52
N LYS A 14 -20.18 -6.87 4.37
CA LYS A 14 -20.77 -8.20 4.13
C LYS A 14 -20.17 -9.27 5.04
N LEU A 15 -18.86 -9.24 5.27
CA LEU A 15 -18.18 -10.18 6.17
C LEU A 15 -18.71 -10.10 7.62
N ILE A 16 -19.01 -8.90 8.09
CA ILE A 16 -19.53 -8.68 9.46
C ILE A 16 -21.07 -8.60 9.52
N GLU A 17 -21.78 -8.92 8.42
CA GLU A 17 -23.24 -8.92 8.30
C GLU A 17 -23.92 -7.54 8.50
N GLU A 18 -23.19 -6.44 8.24
CA GLU A 18 -23.64 -5.05 8.42
C GLU A 18 -23.77 -4.27 7.09
N TYR A 19 -23.84 -4.99 5.97
CA TYR A 19 -23.91 -4.37 4.65
C TYR A 19 -25.32 -3.89 4.30
N GLU A 20 -25.47 -2.58 4.10
CA GLU A 20 -26.69 -1.93 3.64
C GLU A 20 -26.43 -1.13 2.35
N PRO A 21 -26.85 -1.62 1.17
CA PRO A 21 -26.48 -1.03 -0.13
C PRO A 21 -26.97 0.40 -0.33
N ASN A 22 -28.03 0.82 0.38
CA ASN A 22 -28.62 2.16 0.27
C ASN A 22 -28.18 3.10 1.41
N ALA A 23 -27.42 2.62 2.38
CA ALA A 23 -26.92 3.46 3.47
C ALA A 23 -25.69 4.25 3.03
N ILE A 24 -25.50 5.44 3.61
CA ILE A 24 -24.28 6.23 3.41
C ILE A 24 -23.08 5.45 3.93
N GLY A 25 -22.12 5.19 3.06
CA GLY A 25 -20.92 4.38 3.41
C GLY A 25 -21.22 2.91 3.64
N TYR A 26 -22.32 2.40 3.09
CA TYR A 26 -22.73 0.99 3.03
C TYR A 26 -23.11 0.33 4.37
N THR A 27 -23.29 1.10 5.45
CA THR A 27 -23.83 0.65 6.73
C THR A 27 -24.54 1.79 7.45
N SER A 28 -25.62 1.49 8.19
CA SER A 28 -26.29 2.45 9.06
C SER A 28 -25.52 2.68 10.38
N ASP A 29 -24.64 1.76 10.77
CA ASP A 29 -23.84 1.87 12.00
C ASP A 29 -22.76 2.95 11.87
N THR A 30 -22.94 4.03 12.63
CA THR A 30 -22.02 5.19 12.63
C THR A 30 -20.67 4.84 13.27
N ASP A 31 -20.64 3.95 14.25
CA ASP A 31 -19.38 3.55 14.90
C ASP A 31 -18.47 2.78 13.94
N TYR A 32 -19.06 1.83 13.17
CA TYR A 32 -18.31 1.11 12.15
C TYR A 32 -17.79 2.01 11.06
N ARG A 33 -18.61 2.98 10.57
CA ARG A 33 -18.13 3.98 9.59
C ARG A 33 -16.96 4.80 10.09
N ASN A 34 -17.05 5.28 11.34
CA ASN A 34 -16.00 6.10 11.94
C ASN A 34 -14.68 5.33 12.15
N LYS A 35 -14.77 4.03 12.43
CA LYS A 35 -13.60 3.18 12.62
C LYS A 35 -12.97 2.71 11.31
N PHE A 36 -13.72 2.67 10.21
CA PHE A 36 -13.29 2.01 8.97
C PHE A 36 -11.98 2.58 8.43
N ASN A 37 -11.88 3.90 8.22
CA ASN A 37 -10.69 4.54 7.64
C ASN A 37 -9.45 4.36 8.52
N VAL A 38 -9.61 4.51 9.83
CA VAL A 38 -8.51 4.31 10.80
C VAL A 38 -8.04 2.86 10.80
N SER A 39 -8.99 1.91 10.79
CA SER A 39 -8.69 0.47 10.72
C SER A 39 -7.99 0.11 9.43
N THR A 40 -8.49 0.62 8.30
CA THR A 40 -7.89 0.38 6.99
C THR A 40 -6.45 0.89 6.93
N ASN A 41 -6.20 2.12 7.35
CA ASN A 41 -4.85 2.68 7.40
C ASN A 41 -3.91 1.89 8.31
N SER A 42 -4.40 1.45 9.46
CA SER A 42 -3.62 0.66 10.43
C SER A 42 -3.18 -0.68 9.81
N ILE A 43 -4.14 -1.41 9.22
CA ILE A 43 -3.85 -2.72 8.60
C ILE A 43 -3.00 -2.55 7.33
N MET A 44 -3.28 -1.55 6.48
CA MET A 44 -2.44 -1.25 5.32
C MET A 44 -0.98 -1.02 5.70
N ASN A 45 -0.72 -0.22 6.74
CA ASN A 45 0.63 0.05 7.22
C ASN A 45 1.32 -1.21 7.80
N GLU A 46 0.56 -2.11 8.43
CA GLU A 46 1.08 -3.38 8.91
C GLU A 46 1.45 -4.31 7.74
N LEU A 47 0.56 -4.45 6.76
CA LEU A 47 0.77 -5.30 5.60
C LEU A 47 1.88 -4.79 4.68
N ASP A 48 2.05 -3.47 4.53
CA ASP A 48 3.13 -2.90 3.72
C ASP A 48 4.52 -3.25 4.23
N LYS A 49 4.68 -3.47 5.54
CA LYS A 49 5.93 -3.98 6.12
C LYS A 49 6.24 -5.42 5.68
N LEU A 50 5.22 -6.20 5.34
CA LEU A 50 5.33 -7.59 4.94
C LEU A 50 5.37 -7.76 3.41
N THR A 51 4.57 -6.95 2.69
CA THR A 51 4.31 -7.12 1.25
C THR A 51 4.47 -5.84 0.45
N SER A 52 5.57 -5.12 0.68
CA SER A 52 5.84 -3.85 -0.04
C SER A 52 5.75 -4.01 -1.55
N HIS A 53 4.91 -3.21 -2.19
CA HIS A 53 4.82 -3.19 -3.64
C HIS A 53 5.86 -2.24 -4.25
N VAL A 54 6.25 -2.51 -5.50
CA VAL A 54 7.22 -1.71 -6.24
C VAL A 54 6.50 -0.91 -7.33
N THR A 55 6.75 0.38 -7.36
CA THR A 55 6.31 1.26 -8.44
C THR A 55 7.43 1.44 -9.46
N LEU A 56 7.07 1.54 -10.74
CA LEU A 56 7.96 1.86 -11.84
C LEU A 56 7.59 3.22 -12.40
N GLU A 57 8.54 4.15 -12.37
CA GLU A 57 8.48 5.41 -13.11
C GLU A 57 9.44 5.38 -14.28
N LYS A 58 9.04 5.96 -15.43
CA LYS A 58 9.89 6.11 -16.62
C LYS A 58 10.08 7.59 -16.86
N VAL A 59 11.33 8.02 -16.84
CA VAL A 59 11.71 9.43 -16.99
C VAL A 59 12.64 9.57 -18.18
N GLU A 60 12.31 10.47 -19.10
CA GLU A 60 13.23 10.89 -20.16
C GLU A 60 14.26 11.85 -19.56
N VAL A 61 15.52 11.52 -19.71
CA VAL A 61 16.62 12.25 -19.08
C VAL A 61 17.69 12.63 -20.08
N THR A 62 18.44 13.67 -19.76
CA THR A 62 19.60 14.12 -20.52
C THR A 62 20.86 14.04 -19.68
N LYS A 63 21.99 13.88 -20.33
CA LYS A 63 23.29 13.84 -19.65
C LYS A 63 23.50 15.08 -18.78
N GLY A 64 23.85 14.87 -17.52
CA GLY A 64 24.04 15.91 -16.51
C GLY A 64 22.75 16.39 -15.84
N MET A 65 21.58 15.85 -16.20
CA MET A 65 20.34 16.13 -15.49
C MET A 65 20.44 15.56 -14.07
N GLU A 66 20.08 16.37 -13.08
CA GLU A 66 19.89 15.96 -11.69
C GLU A 66 18.41 15.77 -11.38
N MET A 67 18.11 14.76 -10.60
CA MET A 67 16.76 14.44 -10.10
C MET A 67 16.81 14.26 -8.59
N ASN A 68 15.91 14.92 -7.86
CA ASN A 68 15.70 14.68 -6.43
C ASN A 68 14.60 13.63 -6.27
N LEU A 69 14.97 12.41 -5.88
CA LEU A 69 14.02 11.29 -5.77
C LEU A 69 12.85 11.56 -4.82
N ILE A 70 13.04 12.40 -3.78
CA ILE A 70 12.00 12.70 -2.79
C ILE A 70 11.02 13.76 -3.32
N GLU A 71 11.51 14.74 -4.11
CA GLU A 71 10.70 15.85 -4.61
C GLU A 71 10.04 15.53 -5.96
N ASP A 72 10.75 14.76 -6.81
CA ASP A 72 10.34 14.51 -8.19
C ASP A 72 9.52 13.22 -8.37
N LEU A 73 9.52 12.32 -7.38
CA LEU A 73 8.73 11.09 -7.40
C LEU A 73 7.60 11.12 -6.36
N ASP A 74 6.38 10.90 -6.82
CA ASP A 74 5.22 10.82 -5.95
C ASP A 74 5.37 9.71 -4.91
N ASP A 75 5.13 10.06 -3.64
CA ASP A 75 5.13 9.12 -2.51
C ASP A 75 6.43 8.30 -2.36
N PHE A 76 7.57 8.79 -2.85
CA PHE A 76 8.86 8.08 -2.76
C PHE A 76 9.22 7.78 -1.30
N ARG A 77 9.53 6.51 -1.02
CA ARG A 77 10.02 6.06 0.30
C ARG A 77 11.43 5.49 0.24
N LEU A 78 11.67 4.59 -0.70
CA LEU A 78 12.96 3.90 -0.80
C LEU A 78 13.22 3.47 -2.25
N LEU A 79 14.39 3.82 -2.77
CA LEU A 79 14.83 3.36 -4.08
C LEU A 79 15.10 1.86 -4.06
N LYS A 80 14.60 1.13 -5.05
CA LYS A 80 14.94 -0.26 -5.29
C LYS A 80 16.06 -0.40 -6.30
N LYS A 81 15.92 0.23 -7.47
CA LYS A 81 16.95 0.29 -8.51
C LYS A 81 16.60 1.31 -9.60
N ILE A 82 17.60 1.76 -10.31
CA ILE A 82 17.46 2.43 -11.60
C ILE A 82 18.03 1.51 -12.67
N SER A 83 17.45 1.49 -13.87
CA SER A 83 17.91 0.67 -14.99
C SER A 83 17.64 1.35 -16.33
N GLY A 84 18.39 0.92 -17.35
CA GLY A 84 18.28 1.41 -18.74
C GLY A 84 19.13 2.63 -19.04
N ILE A 85 19.92 3.10 -18.08
CA ILE A 85 20.78 4.27 -18.24
C ILE A 85 21.89 4.27 -17.19
N SER A 86 23.03 4.90 -17.51
CA SER A 86 24.13 5.12 -16.57
C SER A 86 23.82 6.33 -15.68
N TYR A 87 24.08 6.21 -14.39
CA TYR A 87 23.80 7.24 -13.40
C TYR A 87 24.81 7.22 -12.26
N ASP A 88 24.85 8.32 -11.51
CA ASP A 88 25.52 8.44 -10.22
C ASP A 88 24.47 8.82 -9.17
N ILE A 89 24.65 8.39 -7.93
CA ILE A 89 23.70 8.69 -6.86
C ILE A 89 24.45 9.17 -5.61
N THR A 90 23.99 10.29 -5.06
CA THR A 90 24.49 10.85 -3.82
C THR A 90 23.28 11.20 -2.95
N ASP A 91 23.07 10.47 -1.87
CA ASP A 91 21.92 10.58 -0.98
C ASP A 91 20.59 10.40 -1.76
N GLN A 92 19.80 11.47 -1.89
CA GLN A 92 18.53 11.49 -2.60
C GLN A 92 18.63 12.02 -4.04
N TYR A 93 19.83 12.44 -4.47
CA TYR A 93 20.05 13.02 -5.79
C TYR A 93 20.63 12.00 -6.75
N VAL A 94 20.05 11.91 -7.94
CA VAL A 94 20.53 11.09 -9.04
C VAL A 94 21.00 11.99 -10.16
N THR A 95 22.26 11.83 -10.60
CA THR A 95 22.81 12.51 -11.77
C THR A 95 22.90 11.52 -12.91
N PHE A 96 22.24 11.80 -14.04
CA PHE A 96 22.27 10.92 -15.20
C PHE A 96 23.51 11.23 -16.08
N LEU A 97 24.23 10.17 -16.47
CA LEU A 97 25.51 10.29 -17.17
C LEU A 97 25.38 10.23 -18.69
N GLU A 98 24.20 9.93 -19.21
CA GLU A 98 23.90 9.83 -20.64
C GLU A 98 22.43 10.23 -20.90
N ASP A 99 22.09 10.46 -22.20
CA ASP A 99 20.73 10.76 -22.63
C ASP A 99 19.93 9.45 -22.78
N GLY A 100 18.63 9.45 -22.41
CA GLY A 100 17.77 8.28 -22.64
C GLY A 100 16.58 8.18 -21.70
N THR A 101 16.04 6.97 -21.56
CA THR A 101 14.90 6.69 -20.68
C THR A 101 15.37 5.94 -19.45
N ALA A 102 15.36 6.59 -18.29
CA ALA A 102 15.60 5.96 -16.99
C ALA A 102 14.33 5.20 -16.53
N LYS A 103 14.51 3.96 -16.05
CA LYS A 103 13.46 3.17 -15.40
C LYS A 103 13.76 3.11 -13.91
N ILE A 104 13.00 3.88 -13.12
CA ILE A 104 13.21 4.01 -11.70
C ILE A 104 12.20 3.10 -10.98
N TYR A 105 12.71 2.12 -10.23
CA TYR A 105 11.91 1.21 -9.41
C TYR A 105 12.08 1.61 -7.96
N TYR A 106 10.97 1.90 -7.28
CA TYR A 106 11.00 2.33 -5.90
C TYR A 106 9.82 1.79 -5.10
N TYR A 107 9.95 1.82 -3.79
CA TYR A 107 8.87 1.54 -2.85
C TYR A 107 8.22 2.87 -2.47
N PRO A 108 6.95 3.09 -2.78
CA PRO A 108 6.24 4.31 -2.38
C PRO A 108 5.79 4.24 -0.91
N TYR A 109 5.51 5.39 -0.31
CA TYR A 109 4.65 5.44 0.86
C TYR A 109 3.21 5.10 0.46
N LEU A 110 2.48 4.40 1.34
CA LEU A 110 1.05 4.17 1.13
C LEU A 110 0.28 5.47 1.36
N LYS A 111 -0.58 5.81 0.41
CA LYS A 111 -1.52 6.93 0.57
C LYS A 111 -2.51 6.60 1.67
N GLN A 112 -2.58 7.48 2.67
CA GLN A 112 -3.53 7.33 3.78
C GLN A 112 -4.95 7.66 3.31
N ILE A 113 -5.91 6.84 3.73
CA ILE A 113 -7.33 7.06 3.49
C ILE A 113 -7.83 8.09 4.50
N LYS A 114 -8.46 9.15 3.99
CA LYS A 114 -9.07 10.22 4.77
C LYS A 114 -10.59 10.15 4.65
N ASP A 115 -11.31 10.94 5.43
CA ASP A 115 -12.77 10.94 5.41
C ASP A 115 -13.35 11.48 4.08
N ASP A 116 -12.59 12.29 3.36
CA ASP A 116 -12.90 12.83 2.04
C ASP A 116 -12.36 11.98 0.88
N THR A 117 -11.73 10.84 1.17
CA THR A 117 -11.23 9.94 0.11
C THR A 117 -12.39 9.28 -0.61
N ASP A 118 -12.40 9.45 -1.93
CA ASP A 118 -13.45 8.90 -2.80
C ASP A 118 -13.49 7.36 -2.78
N ASP A 119 -14.66 6.78 -2.89
CA ASP A 119 -14.87 5.34 -2.97
C ASP A 119 -14.23 4.71 -4.22
N ASP A 120 -13.95 5.50 -5.26
CA ASP A 120 -13.20 5.07 -6.45
C ASP A 120 -11.68 4.98 -6.23
N PHE A 121 -11.17 5.42 -5.08
CA PHE A 121 -9.75 5.31 -4.74
C PHE A 121 -9.28 3.85 -4.80
N LYS A 122 -8.22 3.58 -5.55
CA LYS A 122 -7.71 2.22 -5.79
C LYS A 122 -6.61 1.87 -4.80
N ILE A 123 -6.82 0.81 -4.05
CA ILE A 123 -5.81 0.19 -3.19
C ILE A 123 -5.04 -0.85 -4.01
N LYS A 124 -3.75 -0.56 -4.24
CA LYS A 124 -2.87 -1.37 -5.10
C LYS A 124 -2.17 -2.45 -4.27
N MET A 125 -2.84 -3.57 -4.06
CA MET A 125 -2.29 -4.77 -3.43
C MET A 125 -2.61 -6.00 -4.29
N ASP A 126 -1.88 -7.10 -4.12
CA ASP A 126 -2.27 -8.35 -4.75
C ASP A 126 -3.51 -8.96 -4.05
N ASN A 127 -4.19 -9.90 -4.70
CA ASN A 127 -5.45 -10.46 -4.20
C ASN A 127 -5.29 -11.09 -2.81
N GLN A 128 -4.20 -11.81 -2.57
CA GLN A 128 -3.97 -12.46 -1.28
C GLN A 128 -3.81 -11.43 -0.16
N THR A 129 -3.08 -10.34 -0.43
CA THR A 129 -2.92 -9.23 0.52
C THR A 129 -4.23 -8.48 0.74
N LEU A 130 -5.08 -8.32 -0.30
CA LEU A 130 -6.41 -7.71 -0.18
C LEU A 130 -7.34 -8.55 0.71
N ASP A 131 -7.34 -9.88 0.58
CA ASP A 131 -8.12 -10.75 1.46
C ASP A 131 -7.69 -10.58 2.94
N VAL A 132 -6.37 -10.52 3.20
CA VAL A 132 -5.85 -10.26 4.55
C VAL A 132 -6.26 -8.88 5.05
N LEU A 133 -6.22 -7.85 4.20
CA LEU A 133 -6.66 -6.50 4.53
C LEU A 133 -8.12 -6.49 4.98
N GLU A 134 -9.03 -7.14 4.24
CA GLU A 134 -10.46 -7.17 4.55
C GLU A 134 -10.75 -7.84 5.90
N PHE A 135 -10.13 -9.00 6.17
CA PHE A 135 -10.26 -9.66 7.47
C PHE A 135 -9.64 -8.85 8.62
N GLY A 136 -8.52 -8.15 8.37
CA GLY A 136 -7.90 -7.27 9.34
C GLY A 136 -8.77 -6.06 9.68
N ILE A 137 -9.40 -5.44 8.68
CA ILE A 137 -10.35 -4.33 8.90
C ILE A 137 -11.56 -4.83 9.69
N ALA A 138 -12.15 -5.96 9.28
CA ALA A 138 -13.28 -6.57 9.98
C ALA A 138 -12.96 -6.83 11.47
N TYR A 139 -11.79 -7.39 11.75
CA TYR A 139 -11.29 -7.57 13.12
C TYR A 139 -11.19 -6.24 13.88
N HIS A 140 -10.57 -5.21 13.31
CA HIS A 140 -10.37 -3.92 13.97
C HIS A 140 -11.68 -3.16 14.21
N VAL A 141 -12.61 -3.22 13.27
CA VAL A 141 -13.94 -2.59 13.40
C VAL A 141 -14.71 -3.24 14.56
N LEU A 142 -14.64 -4.58 14.71
CA LEU A 142 -15.33 -5.35 15.75
C LEU A 142 -14.56 -5.44 17.08
N MET A 143 -13.34 -4.96 17.17
CA MET A 143 -12.45 -5.17 18.33
C MET A 143 -13.04 -4.69 19.66
N ASN A 144 -13.90 -3.68 19.63
CA ASN A 144 -14.56 -3.12 20.83
C ASN A 144 -16.00 -3.64 21.01
N ASP A 145 -16.48 -4.51 20.15
CA ASP A 145 -17.78 -5.15 20.34
C ASP A 145 -17.64 -6.32 21.31
N VAL A 146 -17.80 -6.01 22.60
CA VAL A 146 -17.65 -6.95 23.71
C VAL A 146 -18.75 -8.01 23.72
N SER A 147 -19.83 -7.81 22.95
CA SER A 147 -21.01 -8.69 22.92
C SER A 147 -20.86 -9.86 21.95
N SER A 148 -19.92 -9.80 21.03
CA SER A 148 -19.78 -10.79 19.97
C SER A 148 -18.48 -11.61 20.07
N ASN A 149 -18.62 -12.94 19.97
CA ASN A 149 -17.48 -13.83 19.73
C ASN A 149 -16.88 -13.65 18.33
N TYR A 150 -17.50 -12.81 17.49
CA TYR A 150 -17.06 -12.53 16.12
C TYR A 150 -15.68 -11.87 16.06
N GLY A 151 -15.38 -10.94 16.96
CA GLY A 151 -14.06 -10.29 17.00
C GLY A 151 -12.90 -11.29 17.16
N ALA A 152 -13.09 -12.33 17.99
CA ALA A 152 -12.09 -13.39 18.18
C ALA A 152 -11.92 -14.26 16.91
N TYR A 153 -13.02 -14.56 16.22
CA TYR A 153 -12.99 -15.29 14.94
C TYR A 153 -12.23 -14.52 13.88
N PHE A 154 -12.58 -13.24 13.67
CA PHE A 154 -11.90 -12.39 12.66
C PHE A 154 -10.43 -12.18 12.98
N LYS A 155 -10.07 -12.02 14.26
CA LYS A 155 -8.67 -11.96 14.69
C LYS A 155 -7.90 -13.22 14.30
N SER A 156 -8.43 -14.38 14.65
CA SER A 156 -7.80 -15.68 14.37
C SER A 156 -7.61 -15.87 12.86
N ARG A 157 -8.64 -15.53 12.08
CA ARG A 157 -8.59 -15.64 10.62
C ARG A 157 -7.62 -14.66 9.99
N TYR A 158 -7.58 -13.41 10.47
CA TYR A 158 -6.60 -12.42 10.04
C TYR A 158 -5.17 -12.89 10.28
N GLU A 159 -4.86 -13.37 11.49
CA GLU A 159 -3.52 -13.87 11.83
C GLU A 159 -3.13 -15.10 10.99
N GLU A 160 -4.05 -16.03 10.76
CA GLU A 160 -3.83 -17.18 9.90
C GLU A 160 -3.46 -16.75 8.47
N LEU A 161 -4.26 -15.87 7.86
CA LEU A 161 -4.04 -15.38 6.51
C LEU A 161 -2.76 -14.55 6.40
N LYS A 162 -2.50 -13.68 7.38
CA LYS A 162 -1.28 -12.87 7.45
C LYS A 162 -0.03 -13.73 7.52
N ASN A 163 -0.04 -14.79 8.32
CA ASN A 163 1.08 -15.73 8.42
C ASN A 163 1.28 -16.56 7.14
N GLY A 164 0.27 -16.69 6.29
CA GLY A 164 0.34 -17.31 4.98
C GLY A 164 0.86 -16.39 3.87
N LEU A 165 1.06 -15.09 4.16
CA LEU A 165 1.64 -14.18 3.17
C LEU A 165 3.12 -14.48 2.97
N ASP A 166 3.53 -14.48 1.69
CA ASP A 166 4.95 -14.57 1.33
C ASP A 166 5.62 -13.22 1.69
N PRO A 167 6.56 -13.17 2.65
CA PRO A 167 7.14 -11.92 3.08
C PRO A 167 7.99 -11.32 1.96
N ARG A 168 7.47 -10.31 1.29
CA ARG A 168 8.18 -9.48 0.32
C ARG A 168 8.71 -8.24 1.02
N VAL A 169 9.58 -8.46 2.01
CA VAL A 169 10.19 -7.35 2.75
C VAL A 169 10.91 -6.44 1.76
N ALA A 170 10.68 -5.13 1.88
CA ALA A 170 11.46 -4.13 1.16
C ALA A 170 12.93 -4.29 1.57
N GLN A 171 13.66 -5.13 0.86
CA GLN A 171 15.10 -5.19 0.96
C GLN A 171 15.64 -4.02 0.14
N GLY A 172 15.88 -2.91 0.80
CA GLY A 172 16.71 -1.85 0.27
C GLY A 172 18.12 -2.40 0.08
N ILE A 173 18.41 -2.90 -1.09
CA ILE A 173 19.77 -3.19 -1.48
C ILE A 173 20.32 -1.86 -1.98
N TYR A 174 21.14 -1.23 -1.19
CA TYR A 174 22.10 -0.27 -1.68
C TYR A 174 23.16 -1.07 -2.45
N ILE A 175 22.89 -1.41 -3.69
CA ILE A 175 23.93 -1.87 -4.59
C ILE A 175 24.53 -0.62 -5.19
N ILE A 176 25.64 -0.18 -4.61
CA ILE A 176 26.62 0.60 -5.33
C ILE A 176 27.29 -0.43 -6.25
N GLU A 177 26.76 -0.63 -7.44
CA GLU A 177 27.52 -1.25 -8.50
C GLU A 177 28.44 -0.17 -9.04
N ASP A 178 29.67 -0.12 -8.51
CA ASP A 178 30.78 0.47 -9.21
C ASP A 178 30.96 -0.33 -10.52
N GLY A 179 30.29 0.14 -11.55
CA GLY A 179 30.48 -0.36 -12.91
C GLY A 179 31.82 0.13 -13.42
N VAL A 180 32.86 -0.59 -13.08
CA VAL A 180 34.13 -0.52 -13.81
C VAL A 180 34.27 -1.84 -14.55
N ASP A 181 33.99 -1.80 -15.87
CA ASP A 181 34.80 -2.42 -16.93
C ASP A 181 34.40 -1.83 -18.28
#